data_7867f3f9ed4cac912b9cb4aef4aa72ff
#
_entry.id   7867f3f9ed4cac912b9cb4aef4aa72ff
#
_cell.length_a   1.000
_cell.length_b   1.000
_cell.length_c   1.000
_cell.angle_alpha   90.00
_cell.angle_beta   90.00
_cell.angle_gamma   90.00
#
_symmetry.space_group_name_H-M   'P 1'
#
loop_
_entity.id
_entity.type
_entity.pdbx_description
1 polymer ?
#
loop_
_entity_poly.entity_id
_entity_poly.type
_entity_poly.pdbx_seq_one_letter_code
_entity_poly.pdbx_strand_id
1 'polypeptide(L)'
;MKKTLSETVLCYLKRDDTYLLLFRNKKVKDYNAGKWIGVGGHIENSETPDQAAIREIKEETGYDVHSLTCAGEVLFVNDNYQENMYVYEITDFDGQPIACDEGDLKWIPIKDIDKYPMWEGDKEFLPLLINHAPYFKMQLIYKNKDLIDVLKY
;
A
#
# COMPACT_ATOMS: atom_id res chain seq x y z
N MET A 1 -9.13 25.80 8.19
CA MET A 1 -7.97 24.96 8.50
C MET A 1 -7.51 24.20 7.27
N LYS A 2 -6.24 24.26 6.97
CA LYS A 2 -5.71 23.52 5.81
C LYS A 2 -5.71 22.02 6.10
N LYS A 3 -6.20 21.22 5.14
CA LYS A 3 -6.04 19.76 5.19
C LYS A 3 -4.58 19.42 4.90
N THR A 4 -4.03 18.52 5.68
CA THR A 4 -2.67 18.02 5.46
C THR A 4 -2.71 16.97 4.37
N LEU A 5 -1.98 17.18 3.26
CA LEU A 5 -1.83 16.19 2.20
C LEU A 5 -0.47 15.54 2.30
N SER A 6 -0.46 14.22 2.47
CA SER A 6 0.75 13.41 2.39
C SER A 6 0.76 12.66 1.06
N GLU A 7 1.95 12.43 0.53
CA GLU A 7 2.12 11.57 -0.65
C GLU A 7 2.91 10.33 -0.25
N THR A 8 2.38 9.17 -0.59
CA THR A 8 2.94 7.88 -0.19
C THR A 8 2.95 6.91 -1.35
N VAL A 9 3.68 5.82 -1.17
CA VAL A 9 3.63 4.67 -2.08
C VAL A 9 3.10 3.47 -1.32
N LEU A 10 2.34 2.63 -2.02
CA LEU A 10 1.77 1.40 -1.46
C LEU A 10 2.05 0.28 -2.45
N CYS A 11 2.85 -0.69 -2.03
CA CYS A 11 3.44 -1.67 -2.92
C CYS A 11 3.04 -3.09 -2.55
N TYR A 12 2.58 -3.83 -3.54
CA TYR A 12 2.22 -5.22 -3.40
C TYR A 12 3.19 -6.06 -4.23
N LEU A 13 4.17 -6.67 -3.56
CA LEU A 13 5.08 -7.59 -4.23
C LEU A 13 4.34 -8.89 -4.49
N LYS A 14 4.48 -9.41 -5.70
CA LYS A 14 3.79 -10.63 -6.11
C LYS A 14 4.79 -11.72 -6.44
N ARG A 15 4.57 -12.89 -5.87
CA ARG A 15 5.33 -14.10 -6.19
C ARG A 15 4.33 -15.24 -6.31
N ASP A 16 4.32 -15.91 -7.47
CA ASP A 16 3.29 -16.91 -7.79
C ASP A 16 1.90 -16.27 -7.61
N ASP A 17 0.99 -16.88 -6.90
CA ASP A 17 -0.34 -16.33 -6.65
C ASP A 17 -0.47 -15.73 -5.25
N THR A 18 0.63 -15.14 -4.74
CA THR A 18 0.67 -14.52 -3.41
C THR A 18 1.09 -13.07 -3.48
N TYR A 19 0.58 -12.27 -2.52
CA TYR A 19 1.09 -10.93 -2.26
C TYR A 19 1.81 -10.91 -0.91
N LEU A 20 2.89 -10.13 -0.85
CA LEU A 20 3.58 -9.88 0.42
C LEU A 20 2.84 -8.76 1.15
N LEU A 21 2.28 -9.07 2.29
CA LEU A 21 1.58 -8.09 3.12
C LEU A 21 2.30 -7.91 4.46
N LEU A 22 2.15 -6.72 5.01
CA LEU A 22 2.71 -6.32 6.28
C LEU A 22 1.59 -6.21 7.31
N PHE A 23 1.69 -6.96 8.40
CA PHE A 23 0.80 -6.82 9.54
C PHE A 23 1.40 -5.79 10.50
N ARG A 24 0.71 -4.69 10.70
CA ARG A 24 1.19 -3.56 11.50
C ARG A 24 0.97 -3.85 12.99
N ASN A 25 1.96 -4.46 13.64
CA ASN A 25 1.83 -4.90 15.03
C ASN A 25 3.00 -4.53 15.94
N LYS A 26 4.01 -3.82 15.43
CA LYS A 26 5.22 -3.51 16.20
C LYS A 26 5.28 -2.10 16.76
N LYS A 27 4.44 -1.18 16.27
CA LYS A 27 4.40 0.22 16.75
C LYS A 27 3.11 0.44 17.54
N VAL A 28 3.23 0.98 18.76
CA VAL A 28 2.09 1.18 19.67
C VAL A 28 1.09 2.19 19.14
N LYS A 29 1.57 3.29 18.53
CA LYS A 29 0.70 4.37 18.00
C LYS A 29 0.73 4.39 16.47
N ASP A 30 0.42 3.25 15.87
CA ASP A 30 0.37 3.14 14.42
C ASP A 30 -1.06 3.31 13.94
N TYR A 31 -1.28 4.24 13.00
CA TYR A 31 -2.59 4.50 12.40
C TYR A 31 -3.16 3.23 11.74
N ASN A 32 -2.29 2.37 11.20
CA ASN A 32 -2.65 1.12 10.57
C ASN A 32 -2.61 -0.09 11.52
N ALA A 33 -2.50 0.14 12.82
CA ALA A 33 -2.34 -0.94 13.80
C ALA A 33 -3.44 -2.00 13.67
N GLY A 34 -3.04 -3.27 13.68
CA GLY A 34 -3.95 -4.40 13.58
C GLY A 34 -4.43 -4.69 12.16
N LYS A 35 -3.89 -4.04 11.14
CA LYS A 35 -4.29 -4.23 9.75
C LYS A 35 -3.14 -4.79 8.92
N TRP A 36 -3.52 -5.56 7.91
CA TRP A 36 -2.61 -6.04 6.87
C TRP A 36 -2.64 -5.06 5.71
N ILE A 37 -1.47 -4.58 5.30
CA ILE A 37 -1.36 -3.61 4.20
C ILE A 37 -0.20 -4.00 3.29
N GLY A 38 -0.13 -3.38 2.11
CA GLY A 38 1.07 -3.44 1.28
C GLY A 38 2.22 -2.72 1.96
N VAL A 39 3.43 -2.91 1.46
CA VAL A 39 4.61 -2.20 1.98
C VAL A 39 4.73 -0.83 1.32
N GLY A 40 5.25 0.15 2.04
CA GLY A 40 5.42 1.49 1.49
C GLY A 40 5.67 2.51 2.56
N GLY A 41 5.52 3.77 2.20
CA GLY A 41 5.74 4.88 3.11
C GLY A 41 5.74 6.21 2.38
N HIS A 42 6.14 7.25 3.09
CA HIS A 42 6.11 8.61 2.57
C HIS A 42 7.17 8.82 1.48
N ILE A 43 6.77 9.56 0.46
CA ILE A 43 7.69 10.04 -0.59
C ILE A 43 8.49 11.18 0.01
N GLU A 44 9.82 11.08 -0.04
CA GLU A 44 10.71 12.12 0.48
C GLU A 44 10.90 13.24 -0.54
N ASN A 45 11.40 14.38 -0.07
CA ASN A 45 11.71 15.50 -0.94
C ASN A 45 12.69 15.06 -2.03
N SER A 46 12.44 15.48 -3.25
CA SER A 46 13.27 15.17 -4.43
C SER A 46 13.16 13.72 -4.92
N GLU A 47 12.28 12.90 -4.33
CA GLU A 47 11.99 11.56 -4.84
C GLU A 47 10.80 11.57 -5.79
N THR A 48 10.88 10.75 -6.85
CA THR A 48 9.69 10.37 -7.61
C THR A 48 8.96 9.25 -6.86
N PRO A 49 7.68 9.00 -7.15
CA PRO A 49 6.99 7.84 -6.57
C PRO A 49 7.73 6.51 -6.82
N ASP A 50 8.27 6.31 -8.01
CA ASP A 50 9.04 5.10 -8.35
C ASP A 50 10.27 4.95 -7.46
N GLN A 51 11.01 6.04 -7.25
CA GLN A 51 12.20 6.02 -6.38
C GLN A 51 11.83 5.71 -4.93
N ALA A 52 10.74 6.31 -4.44
CA ALA A 52 10.25 6.05 -3.08
C ALA A 52 9.83 4.59 -2.93
N ALA A 53 9.17 4.02 -3.93
CA ALA A 53 8.75 2.62 -3.91
C ALA A 53 9.95 1.69 -3.79
N ILE A 54 10.98 1.91 -4.61
CA ILE A 54 12.21 1.10 -4.59
C ILE A 54 12.88 1.20 -3.22
N ARG A 55 13.00 2.40 -2.66
CA ARG A 55 13.64 2.62 -1.37
C ARG A 55 12.85 1.98 -0.23
N GLU A 56 11.55 2.21 -0.17
CA GLU A 56 10.70 1.67 0.90
C GLU A 56 10.68 0.13 0.88
N ILE A 57 10.61 -0.47 -0.31
CA ILE A 57 10.65 -1.91 -0.42
C ILE A 57 11.98 -2.46 0.09
N LYS A 58 13.09 -1.82 -0.25
CA LYS A 58 14.41 -2.24 0.23
C LYS A 58 14.49 -2.14 1.75
N GLU A 59 14.04 -1.02 2.32
CA GLU A 59 14.09 -0.79 3.76
C GLU A 59 13.21 -1.77 4.54
N GLU A 60 12.01 -2.05 4.04
CA GLU A 60 11.04 -2.85 4.78
C GLU A 60 11.17 -4.35 4.53
N THR A 61 11.59 -4.75 3.34
CA THR A 61 11.58 -6.17 2.96
C THR A 61 12.96 -6.75 2.65
N GLY A 62 13.93 -5.91 2.33
CA GLY A 62 15.25 -6.35 1.87
C GLY A 62 15.33 -6.65 0.39
N TYR A 63 14.22 -6.66 -0.32
CA TYR A 63 14.22 -6.97 -1.75
C TYR A 63 14.67 -5.79 -2.59
N ASP A 64 15.31 -6.10 -3.72
CA ASP A 64 15.76 -5.15 -4.73
C ASP A 64 14.80 -5.21 -5.92
N VAL A 65 14.19 -4.08 -6.24
CA VAL A 65 13.26 -3.96 -7.36
C VAL A 65 14.03 -3.56 -8.61
N HIS A 66 13.81 -4.29 -9.71
CA HIS A 66 14.51 -4.05 -10.98
C HIS A 66 13.68 -3.23 -11.96
N SER A 67 12.36 -3.42 -11.97
CA SER A 67 11.46 -2.61 -12.77
C SER A 67 10.11 -2.53 -12.09
N LEU A 68 9.38 -1.45 -12.36
CA LEU A 68 8.05 -1.23 -11.79
C LEU A 68 7.28 -0.23 -12.64
N THR A 69 5.96 -0.32 -12.56
CA THR A 69 5.04 0.63 -13.18
C THR A 69 3.93 0.92 -12.18
N CYS A 70 3.63 2.20 -11.98
CA CYS A 70 2.54 2.60 -11.11
C CYS A 70 1.21 2.14 -11.71
N ALA A 71 0.40 1.44 -10.92
CA ALA A 71 -0.88 0.89 -11.36
C ALA A 71 -2.04 1.86 -11.19
N GLY A 72 -1.94 2.78 -10.24
CA GLY A 72 -3.01 3.74 -10.00
C GLY A 72 -2.71 4.66 -8.83
N GLU A 73 -3.63 5.58 -8.60
CA GLU A 73 -3.57 6.53 -7.50
C GLU A 73 -4.85 6.43 -6.67
N VAL A 74 -4.68 6.42 -5.35
CA VAL A 74 -5.80 6.36 -4.42
C VAL A 74 -5.63 7.49 -3.40
N LEU A 75 -6.58 8.42 -3.38
CA LEU A 75 -6.61 9.47 -2.38
C LEU A 75 -7.42 8.99 -1.18
N PHE A 76 -6.71 8.78 -0.08
CA PHE A 76 -7.29 8.38 1.20
C PHE A 76 -7.62 9.64 1.98
N VAL A 77 -8.88 9.78 2.40
CA VAL A 77 -9.34 10.93 3.18
C VAL A 77 -10.00 10.41 4.45
N ASN A 78 -9.54 10.87 5.60
CA ASN A 78 -10.16 10.54 6.88
C ASN A 78 -10.17 11.79 7.74
N ASP A 79 -11.35 12.39 7.91
CA ASP A 79 -11.52 13.66 8.57
C ASP A 79 -10.64 14.74 7.92
N ASN A 80 -9.64 15.29 8.62
CA ASN A 80 -8.75 16.32 8.09
C ASN A 80 -7.47 15.77 7.47
N TYR A 81 -7.28 14.44 7.52
CA TYR A 81 -6.09 13.79 6.98
C TYR A 81 -6.33 13.36 5.54
N GLN A 82 -5.38 13.67 4.67
CA GLN A 82 -5.39 13.21 3.28
C GLN A 82 -4.06 12.58 2.93
N GLU A 83 -4.11 11.46 2.23
CA GLU A 83 -2.92 10.75 1.79
C GLU A 83 -3.14 10.27 0.36
N ASN A 84 -2.35 10.80 -0.59
CA ASN A 84 -2.39 10.32 -1.97
C ASN A 84 -1.43 9.16 -2.12
N MET A 85 -1.96 7.96 -2.34
CA MET A 85 -1.19 6.73 -2.43
C MET A 85 -0.98 6.34 -3.89
N TYR A 86 0.29 6.19 -4.29
CA TYR A 86 0.64 5.62 -5.59
C TYR A 86 0.77 4.12 -5.40
N VAL A 87 -0.06 3.34 -6.11
CA VAL A 87 -0.21 1.90 -5.87
C VAL A 87 0.55 1.13 -6.94
N TYR A 88 1.32 0.13 -6.48
CA TYR A 88 2.15 -0.70 -7.35
C TYR A 88 1.89 -2.19 -7.12
N GLU A 89 1.87 -2.97 -8.20
CA GLU A 89 2.08 -4.41 -8.14
C GLU A 89 3.47 -4.67 -8.70
N ILE A 90 4.33 -5.34 -7.95
CA ILE A 90 5.73 -5.51 -8.31
C ILE A 90 6.05 -6.99 -8.45
N THR A 91 6.51 -7.37 -9.64
CA THR A 91 6.86 -8.76 -9.96
C THR A 91 8.34 -8.94 -10.27
N ASP A 92 9.06 -7.86 -10.59
CA ASP A 92 10.46 -7.90 -11.02
C ASP A 92 11.37 -7.46 -9.87
N PHE A 93 11.69 -8.40 -9.00
CA PHE A 93 12.53 -8.16 -7.83
C PHE A 93 13.29 -9.42 -7.45
N ASP A 94 14.39 -9.24 -6.71
CA ASP A 94 15.13 -10.34 -6.10
C ASP A 94 15.78 -9.85 -4.80
N GLY A 95 16.66 -10.66 -4.24
CA GLY A 95 17.38 -10.32 -3.02
C GLY A 95 16.99 -11.21 -1.86
N GLN A 96 17.42 -10.83 -0.67
CA GLN A 96 17.19 -11.60 0.54
C GLN A 96 16.23 -10.86 1.46
N PRO A 97 15.17 -11.52 1.91
CA PRO A 97 14.22 -10.88 2.84
C PRO A 97 14.87 -10.59 4.19
N ILE A 98 14.42 -9.48 4.81
CA ILE A 98 14.83 -9.11 6.17
C ILE A 98 13.59 -8.99 7.04
N ALA A 99 13.80 -8.96 8.37
CA ALA A 99 12.71 -8.69 9.29
C ALA A 99 12.33 -7.21 9.21
N CYS A 100 11.03 -6.92 9.17
CA CYS A 100 10.53 -5.56 9.12
C CYS A 100 10.37 -4.99 10.54
N ASP A 101 10.81 -3.75 10.75
CA ASP A 101 10.69 -3.08 12.05
C ASP A 101 9.26 -2.64 12.37
N GLU A 102 8.40 -2.56 11.37
CA GLU A 102 7.04 -2.04 11.54
C GLU A 102 5.99 -3.12 11.76
N GLY A 103 6.33 -4.36 11.52
CA GLY A 103 5.40 -5.47 11.69
C GLY A 103 5.92 -6.76 11.11
N ASP A 104 5.00 -7.70 10.92
CA ASP A 104 5.31 -9.03 10.38
C ASP A 104 4.95 -9.09 8.90
N LEU A 105 5.91 -9.55 8.08
CA LEU A 105 5.69 -9.77 6.65
C LEU A 105 5.24 -11.21 6.42
N LYS A 106 4.25 -11.37 5.52
CA LYS A 106 3.74 -12.70 5.18
C LYS A 106 3.31 -12.72 3.71
N TRP A 107 3.68 -13.79 3.01
CA TRP A 107 3.15 -14.07 1.68
C TRP A 107 1.76 -14.69 1.82
N ILE A 108 0.75 -13.98 1.32
CA ILE A 108 -0.65 -14.37 1.49
C ILE A 108 -1.22 -14.72 0.12
N PRO A 109 -1.85 -15.91 -0.02
CA PRO A 109 -2.52 -16.24 -1.27
C PRO A 109 -3.55 -15.17 -1.65
N ILE A 110 -3.49 -14.72 -2.89
CA ILE A 110 -4.39 -13.67 -3.38
C ILE A 110 -5.86 -14.07 -3.21
N LYS A 111 -6.17 -15.35 -3.41
CA LYS A 111 -7.53 -15.87 -3.22
C LYS A 111 -8.05 -15.73 -1.78
N ASP A 112 -7.15 -15.62 -0.80
CA ASP A 112 -7.50 -15.54 0.61
C ASP A 112 -7.35 -14.14 1.20
N ILE A 113 -6.97 -13.15 0.38
CA ILE A 113 -6.57 -11.83 0.85
C ILE A 113 -7.71 -11.12 1.61
N ASP A 114 -8.95 -11.35 1.19
CA ASP A 114 -10.13 -10.75 1.81
C ASP A 114 -10.46 -11.32 3.19
N LYS A 115 -9.80 -12.41 3.59
CA LYS A 115 -9.96 -13.01 4.92
C LYS A 115 -9.10 -12.33 5.98
N TYR A 116 -8.22 -11.41 5.57
CA TYR A 116 -7.29 -10.73 6.47
C TYR A 116 -7.80 -9.32 6.78
N PRO A 117 -7.70 -8.88 8.06
CA PRO A 117 -8.12 -7.52 8.42
C PRO A 117 -7.35 -6.47 7.63
N MET A 118 -8.07 -5.56 6.97
CA MET A 118 -7.49 -4.47 6.21
C MET A 118 -8.46 -3.28 6.20
N TRP A 119 -8.01 -2.15 5.69
CA TRP A 119 -8.91 -1.03 5.46
C TRP A 119 -9.98 -1.43 4.45
N GLU A 120 -11.23 -1.03 4.70
CA GLU A 120 -12.33 -1.40 3.79
C GLU A 120 -12.11 -0.92 2.37
N GLY A 121 -11.51 0.27 2.21
CA GLY A 121 -11.22 0.83 0.90
C GLY A 121 -10.17 0.08 0.12
N ASP A 122 -9.30 -0.67 0.78
CA ASP A 122 -8.32 -1.50 0.08
C ASP A 122 -9.02 -2.55 -0.77
N LYS A 123 -10.19 -3.00 -0.35
CA LYS A 123 -11.02 -3.95 -1.11
C LYS A 123 -11.62 -3.33 -2.37
N GLU A 124 -11.61 -2.00 -2.48
CA GLU A 124 -12.10 -1.29 -3.67
C GLU A 124 -11.08 -1.27 -4.80
N PHE A 125 -9.78 -1.15 -4.48
CA PHE A 125 -8.76 -1.09 -5.53
C PHE A 125 -8.00 -2.40 -5.73
N LEU A 126 -7.93 -3.29 -4.74
CA LEU A 126 -7.23 -4.56 -4.89
C LEU A 126 -7.74 -5.39 -6.06
N PRO A 127 -9.07 -5.52 -6.31
CA PRO A 127 -9.53 -6.25 -7.49
C PRO A 127 -9.04 -5.63 -8.79
N LEU A 128 -8.92 -4.31 -8.87
CA LEU A 128 -8.39 -3.63 -10.05
C LEU A 128 -6.91 -3.96 -10.25
N LEU A 129 -6.16 -3.96 -9.16
CA LEU A 129 -4.74 -4.30 -9.17
C LEU A 129 -4.53 -5.75 -9.59
N ILE A 130 -5.27 -6.67 -8.98
CA ILE A 130 -5.18 -8.12 -9.23
C ILE A 130 -5.52 -8.44 -10.68
N ASN A 131 -6.52 -7.77 -11.24
CA ASN A 131 -7.01 -8.02 -12.61
C ASN A 131 -6.28 -7.18 -13.66
N HIS A 132 -5.24 -6.46 -13.26
CA HIS A 132 -4.43 -5.63 -14.16
C HIS A 132 -5.27 -4.64 -14.96
N ALA A 133 -6.22 -3.99 -14.28
CA ALA A 133 -7.05 -2.95 -14.89
C ALA A 133 -6.18 -1.81 -15.42
N PRO A 134 -6.65 -1.02 -16.41
CA PRO A 134 -5.96 0.21 -16.79
C PRO A 134 -5.74 1.12 -15.59
N TYR A 135 -4.79 2.05 -15.70
CA TYR A 135 -4.45 2.98 -14.61
C TYR A 135 -5.72 3.50 -13.96
N PHE A 136 -5.87 3.23 -12.67
CA PHE A 136 -7.08 3.61 -11.94
C PHE A 136 -6.82 4.83 -11.05
N LYS A 137 -7.90 5.56 -10.77
CA LYS A 137 -7.84 6.72 -9.91
C LYS A 137 -9.11 6.75 -9.08
N MET A 138 -8.97 6.82 -7.77
CA MET A 138 -10.13 6.84 -6.89
C MET A 138 -9.86 7.63 -5.62
N GLN A 139 -10.94 7.99 -4.95
CA GLN A 139 -10.90 8.65 -3.65
C GLN A 139 -11.72 7.82 -2.67
N LEU A 140 -11.11 7.50 -1.55
CA LEU A 140 -11.72 6.73 -0.47
C LEU A 140 -11.94 7.67 0.69
N ILE A 141 -13.20 7.88 1.05
CA ILE A 141 -13.57 8.83 2.09
C ILE A 141 -13.99 8.07 3.34
N TYR A 142 -13.25 8.32 4.42
CA TYR A 142 -13.47 7.71 5.72
C TYR A 142 -13.91 8.74 6.74
N LYS A 143 -14.64 8.27 7.74
CA LYS A 143 -14.93 9.03 8.95
C LYS A 143 -14.71 8.11 10.14
N ASN A 144 -13.81 8.51 11.06
CA ASN A 144 -13.46 7.68 12.23
C ASN A 144 -13.06 6.25 11.82
N LYS A 145 -12.28 6.12 10.72
CA LYS A 145 -11.81 4.84 10.18
C LYS A 145 -12.89 3.97 9.53
N ASP A 146 -14.11 4.48 9.36
CA ASP A 146 -15.17 3.79 8.63
C ASP A 146 -15.29 4.38 7.22
N LEU A 147 -15.29 3.51 6.21
CA LEU A 147 -15.46 3.95 4.83
C LEU A 147 -16.88 4.41 4.59
N ILE A 148 -17.06 5.68 4.20
CA ILE A 148 -18.37 6.25 3.97
C ILE A 148 -18.67 6.56 2.52
N ASP A 149 -17.66 6.70 1.66
CA ASP A 149 -17.89 6.98 0.24
C ASP A 149 -16.67 6.58 -0.59
N VAL A 150 -16.92 6.25 -1.85
CA VAL A 150 -15.89 5.89 -2.84
C VAL A 150 -16.19 6.66 -4.13
N LEU A 151 -15.22 7.44 -4.59
CA LEU A 151 -15.33 8.16 -5.87
C LEU A 151 -14.31 7.56 -6.84
N LYS A 152 -14.78 7.14 -8.02
CA LYS A 152 -13.93 6.55 -9.07
C LYS A 152 -13.88 7.50 -10.27
N TYR A 153 -12.71 7.67 -10.84
CA TYR A 153 -12.48 8.58 -11.96
C TYR A 153 -12.05 7.84 -13.22
#